data_2ea24c40cea444b8994afd533e79d624
#
_entry.id   2ea24c40cea444b8994afd533e79d624
#
_cell.length_a   1.000
_cell.length_b   1.000
_cell.length_c   1.000
_cell.angle_alpha   90.00
_cell.angle_beta   90.00
_cell.angle_gamma   90.00
#
_symmetry.space_group_name_H-M   'P 1'
#
loop_
_entity.id
_entity.type
_entity.pdbx_description
1 polymer ?
#
loop_
_entity_poly.entity_id
_entity_poly.type
_entity_poly.pdbx_seq_one_letter_code
_entity_poly.pdbx_strand_id
1 'polypeptide(L)'
;MKESVLITGGAGYLGSILIEYLLGNGYSVTVLDNLMYKQTSLLHYCDVGDFEFIKGDVTDKKILQALVAAHDVIIPLAAIVGAPACDANPDLTVKVNLNQIKDIVDILEPNQKLVMPNTNSQYGSSKDVITEDSPQNPLSLYAKTKCEAEQYILNSGNGICLRLATVFGASPRMRTDLLVN
;
A
#
# COMPACT_ATOMS: atom_id res chain seq x y z
N MET A 1 -22.96 2.56 11.34
CA MET A 1 -21.72 1.80 11.64
C MET A 1 -20.54 2.64 11.16
N LYS A 2 -19.37 2.56 11.78
CA LYS A 2 -18.16 3.21 11.28
C LYS A 2 -17.70 2.47 10.02
N GLU A 3 -17.21 3.20 9.02
CA GLU A 3 -16.61 2.59 7.83
C GLU A 3 -15.29 1.92 8.24
N SER A 4 -15.10 0.67 7.85
CA SER A 4 -13.94 -0.15 8.24
C SER A 4 -12.86 -0.13 7.17
N VAL A 5 -11.61 0.07 7.58
CA VAL A 5 -10.46 0.24 6.68
C VAL A 5 -9.40 -0.83 6.96
N LEU A 6 -9.07 -1.64 5.96
CA LEU A 6 -7.92 -2.52 6.00
C LEU A 6 -6.70 -1.83 5.39
N ILE A 7 -5.59 -1.79 6.14
CA ILE A 7 -4.32 -1.27 5.64
C ILE A 7 -3.28 -2.39 5.66
N THR A 8 -2.80 -2.84 4.52
CA THR A 8 -1.64 -3.75 4.49
C THR A 8 -0.34 -2.93 4.52
N GLY A 9 0.66 -3.39 5.29
CA GLY A 9 1.90 -2.62 5.46
C GLY A 9 1.74 -1.34 6.30
N GLY A 10 0.71 -1.30 7.17
CA GLY A 10 0.36 -0.11 7.93
C GLY A 10 1.39 0.33 8.97
N ALA A 11 2.28 -0.57 9.43
CA ALA A 11 3.38 -0.19 10.31
C ALA A 11 4.55 0.51 9.59
N GLY A 12 4.42 0.74 8.27
CA GLY A 12 5.38 1.45 7.43
C GLY A 12 5.35 2.97 7.59
N TYR A 13 6.16 3.65 6.77
CA TYR A 13 6.33 5.10 6.79
C TYR A 13 5.01 5.87 6.53
N LEU A 14 4.31 5.57 5.45
CA LEU A 14 3.06 6.23 5.09
C LEU A 14 1.91 5.74 5.99
N GLY A 15 1.85 4.44 6.24
CA GLY A 15 0.76 3.82 7.00
C GLY A 15 0.65 4.36 8.42
N SER A 16 1.76 4.57 9.12
CA SER A 16 1.74 5.05 10.51
C SER A 16 1.16 6.46 10.67
N ILE A 17 1.25 7.31 9.63
CA ILE A 17 0.59 8.63 9.61
C ILE A 17 -0.87 8.50 9.18
N LEU A 18 -1.13 7.68 8.18
CA LEU A 18 -2.50 7.50 7.67
C LEU A 18 -3.45 6.93 8.72
N ILE A 19 -2.97 5.99 9.54
CA ILE A 19 -3.74 5.39 10.65
C ILE A 19 -4.18 6.47 11.65
N GLU A 20 -3.28 7.37 12.04
CA GLU A 20 -3.60 8.49 12.93
C GLU A 20 -4.74 9.33 12.38
N TYR A 21 -4.63 9.69 11.10
CA TYR A 21 -5.67 10.49 10.43
C TYR A 21 -7.01 9.77 10.36
N LEU A 22 -7.02 8.48 10.00
CA LEU A 22 -8.25 7.69 9.87
C LEU A 22 -8.95 7.51 11.21
N LEU A 23 -8.22 7.13 12.26
CA LEU A 23 -8.77 6.99 13.61
C LEU A 23 -9.34 8.33 14.12
N GLY A 24 -8.59 9.44 13.89
CA GLY A 24 -9.03 10.79 14.24
C GLY A 24 -10.30 11.25 13.49
N ASN A 25 -10.59 10.66 12.33
CA ASN A 25 -11.80 10.93 11.54
C ASN A 25 -12.91 9.88 11.72
N GLY A 26 -12.79 9.00 12.71
CA GLY A 26 -13.86 8.11 13.13
C GLY A 26 -13.97 6.80 12.32
N TYR A 27 -12.95 6.45 11.55
CA TYR A 27 -12.87 5.13 10.92
C TYR A 27 -12.46 4.06 11.94
N SER A 28 -12.80 2.82 11.65
CA SER A 28 -12.22 1.67 12.32
C SER A 28 -11.09 1.10 11.42
N VAL A 29 -9.92 0.85 11.99
CA VAL A 29 -8.71 0.54 11.21
C VAL A 29 -8.14 -0.81 11.63
N THR A 30 -8.02 -1.72 10.68
CA THR A 30 -7.28 -2.98 10.83
C THR A 30 -5.98 -2.92 10.01
N VAL A 31 -4.86 -3.27 10.63
CA VAL A 31 -3.55 -3.33 9.99
C VAL A 31 -3.09 -4.77 9.84
N LEU A 32 -2.71 -5.16 8.63
CA LEU A 32 -1.95 -6.38 8.36
C LEU A 32 -0.50 -6.01 8.04
N ASP A 33 0.45 -6.41 8.90
CA ASP A 33 1.88 -6.15 8.69
C ASP A 33 2.73 -7.32 9.23
N ASN A 34 3.78 -7.71 8.51
CA ASN A 34 4.68 -8.79 8.96
C ASN A 34 5.84 -8.29 9.83
N LEU A 35 5.98 -6.97 10.01
CA LEU A 35 7.03 -6.31 10.77
C LEU A 35 8.46 -6.68 10.30
N MET A 36 8.65 -6.84 8.99
CA MET A 36 9.94 -7.28 8.44
C MET A 36 11.12 -6.35 8.76
N TYR A 37 10.82 -5.10 9.06
CA TYR A 37 11.82 -4.10 9.48
C TYR A 37 11.86 -3.89 11.01
N LYS A 38 11.21 -4.77 11.79
CA LYS A 38 11.14 -4.71 13.28
C LYS A 38 10.65 -3.36 13.80
N GLN A 39 9.78 -2.70 13.06
CA GLN A 39 9.22 -1.40 13.42
C GLN A 39 8.23 -1.52 14.58
N THR A 40 8.18 -0.46 15.41
CA THR A 40 7.30 -0.35 16.57
C THR A 40 6.36 0.86 16.49
N SER A 41 6.17 1.37 15.29
CA SER A 41 5.48 2.65 14.98
C SER A 41 4.01 2.71 15.43
N LEU A 42 3.37 1.58 15.72
CA LEU A 42 1.94 1.49 16.06
C LEU A 42 1.65 1.10 17.51
N LEU A 43 2.68 0.97 18.37
CA LEU A 43 2.49 0.52 19.76
C LEU A 43 1.56 1.42 20.57
N HIS A 44 1.50 2.71 20.26
CA HIS A 44 0.66 3.67 20.96
C HIS A 44 -0.84 3.54 20.62
N TYR A 45 -1.21 2.67 19.68
CA TYR A 45 -2.62 2.37 19.38
C TYR A 45 -3.13 1.07 20.02
N CYS A 46 -2.31 0.33 20.78
CA CYS A 46 -2.68 -0.99 21.31
C CYS A 46 -3.91 -1.00 22.23
N ASP A 47 -4.27 0.15 22.83
CA ASP A 47 -5.43 0.34 23.70
C ASP A 47 -6.57 1.14 23.04
N VAL A 48 -6.45 1.47 21.76
CA VAL A 48 -7.48 2.19 21.01
C VAL A 48 -8.52 1.19 20.48
N GLY A 49 -9.77 1.32 20.91
CA GLY A 49 -10.83 0.34 20.60
C GLY A 49 -11.23 0.21 19.14
N ASP A 50 -10.93 1.23 18.31
CA ASP A 50 -11.20 1.22 16.87
C ASP A 50 -9.98 0.80 16.04
N PHE A 51 -8.91 0.31 16.68
CA PHE A 51 -7.68 -0.13 16.04
C PHE A 51 -7.41 -1.61 16.31
N GLU A 52 -7.11 -2.36 15.25
CA GLU A 52 -6.70 -3.75 15.31
C GLU A 52 -5.38 -3.96 14.56
N PHE A 53 -4.45 -4.68 15.18
CA PHE A 53 -3.19 -5.06 14.54
C PHE A 53 -3.09 -6.58 14.39
N ILE A 54 -2.91 -7.03 13.15
CA ILE A 54 -2.74 -8.44 12.80
C ILE A 54 -1.32 -8.62 12.27
N LYS A 55 -0.51 -9.38 13.00
CA LYS A 55 0.81 -9.79 12.53
C LYS A 55 0.67 -10.92 11.52
N GLY A 56 0.93 -10.63 10.25
CA GLY A 56 0.82 -11.60 9.16
C GLY A 56 1.45 -11.10 7.88
N ASP A 57 1.56 -11.98 6.90
CA ASP A 57 2.16 -11.67 5.60
C ASP A 57 1.07 -11.56 4.52
N VAL A 58 1.16 -10.54 3.69
CA VAL A 58 0.22 -10.31 2.58
C VAL A 58 0.27 -11.38 1.49
N THR A 59 1.31 -12.21 1.50
CA THR A 59 1.43 -13.37 0.61
C THR A 59 0.66 -14.60 1.12
N ASP A 60 0.16 -14.57 2.36
CA ASP A 60 -0.79 -15.57 2.86
C ASP A 60 -2.20 -15.23 2.36
N LYS A 61 -2.60 -15.92 1.31
CA LYS A 61 -3.91 -15.72 0.66
C LYS A 61 -5.10 -15.91 1.60
N LYS A 62 -5.00 -16.82 2.57
CA LYS A 62 -6.13 -17.10 3.48
C LYS A 62 -6.37 -15.92 4.43
N ILE A 63 -5.29 -15.38 5.01
CA ILE A 63 -5.37 -14.20 5.87
C ILE A 63 -5.88 -13.01 5.05
N LEU A 64 -5.28 -12.78 3.88
CA LEU A 64 -5.64 -11.65 3.02
C LEU A 64 -7.12 -11.70 2.60
N GLN A 65 -7.61 -12.86 2.15
CA GLN A 65 -9.00 -13.06 1.75
C GLN A 65 -9.98 -12.79 2.90
N ALA A 66 -9.70 -13.34 4.08
CA ALA A 66 -10.56 -13.13 5.25
C ALA A 66 -10.64 -11.64 5.63
N LEU A 67 -9.52 -10.93 5.58
CA LEU A 67 -9.47 -9.52 5.93
C LEU A 67 -10.13 -8.64 4.87
N VAL A 68 -9.88 -8.87 3.59
CA VAL A 68 -10.53 -8.09 2.52
C VAL A 68 -12.04 -8.24 2.61
N ALA A 69 -12.57 -9.46 2.79
CA ALA A 69 -14.00 -9.70 2.88
C ALA A 69 -14.68 -9.02 4.09
N ALA A 70 -13.92 -8.66 5.13
CA ALA A 70 -14.43 -8.09 6.37
C ALA A 70 -14.41 -6.55 6.41
N HIS A 71 -13.89 -5.87 5.38
CA HIS A 71 -13.67 -4.43 5.40
C HIS A 71 -14.32 -3.71 4.22
N ASP A 72 -14.73 -2.45 4.44
CA ASP A 72 -15.37 -1.60 3.43
C ASP A 72 -14.36 -0.95 2.48
N VAL A 73 -13.17 -0.60 3.01
CA VAL A 73 -12.10 0.08 2.28
C VAL A 73 -10.78 -0.66 2.44
N ILE A 74 -10.09 -0.89 1.35
CA ILE A 74 -8.78 -1.55 1.33
C ILE A 74 -7.71 -0.57 0.83
N ILE A 75 -6.64 -0.39 1.62
CA ILE A 75 -5.50 0.47 1.28
C ILE A 75 -4.22 -0.36 1.33
N PRO A 76 -3.77 -0.92 0.19
CA PRO A 76 -2.59 -1.78 0.14
C PRO A 76 -1.30 -0.96 0.10
N LEU A 77 -0.67 -0.79 1.27
CA LEU A 77 0.63 -0.13 1.41
C LEU A 77 1.81 -1.11 1.48
N ALA A 78 1.56 -2.40 1.74
CA ALA A 78 2.62 -3.39 1.78
C ALA A 78 3.33 -3.48 0.42
N ALA A 79 4.62 -3.13 0.41
CA ALA A 79 5.43 -3.15 -0.81
C ALA A 79 6.92 -3.28 -0.49
N ILE A 80 7.65 -3.91 -1.38
CA ILE A 80 9.11 -3.77 -1.45
C ILE A 80 9.37 -2.48 -2.24
N VAL A 81 10.04 -1.51 -1.62
CA VAL A 81 10.17 -0.15 -2.16
C VAL A 81 11.60 0.14 -2.58
N GLY A 82 11.74 0.76 -3.75
CA GLY A 82 13.03 1.17 -4.32
C GLY A 82 13.68 0.09 -5.19
N ALA A 83 14.35 0.51 -6.26
CA ALA A 83 14.93 -0.39 -7.24
C ALA A 83 15.96 -1.37 -6.62
N PRO A 84 16.91 -0.93 -5.74
CA PRO A 84 17.90 -1.85 -5.19
C PRO A 84 17.29 -3.00 -4.36
N ALA A 85 16.25 -2.72 -3.56
CA ALA A 85 15.59 -3.73 -2.75
C ALA A 85 14.77 -4.71 -3.61
N CYS A 86 14.13 -4.20 -4.65
CA CYS A 86 13.39 -5.01 -5.62
C CYS A 86 14.31 -5.93 -6.43
N ASP A 87 15.44 -5.41 -6.88
CA ASP A 87 16.41 -6.17 -7.66
C ASP A 87 17.13 -7.25 -6.83
N ALA A 88 17.30 -7.01 -5.52
CA ALA A 88 17.84 -7.99 -4.59
C ALA A 88 16.92 -9.21 -4.36
N ASN A 89 15.61 -9.04 -4.48
CA ASN A 89 14.60 -10.09 -4.27
C ASN A 89 13.46 -9.99 -5.30
N PRO A 90 13.71 -10.32 -6.58
CA PRO A 90 12.72 -10.15 -7.64
C PRO A 90 11.43 -10.93 -7.41
N ASP A 91 11.54 -12.20 -6.99
CA ASP A 91 10.38 -13.07 -6.75
C ASP A 91 9.50 -12.54 -5.61
N LEU A 92 10.11 -12.09 -4.52
CA LEU A 92 9.37 -11.49 -3.41
C LEU A 92 8.73 -10.17 -3.84
N THR A 93 9.43 -9.38 -4.64
CA THR A 93 8.89 -8.13 -5.20
C THR A 93 7.63 -8.37 -6.01
N VAL A 94 7.64 -9.34 -6.91
CA VAL A 94 6.45 -9.69 -7.70
C VAL A 94 5.31 -10.17 -6.79
N LYS A 95 5.59 -11.04 -5.81
CA LYS A 95 4.58 -11.55 -4.88
C LYS A 95 3.93 -10.41 -4.07
N VAL A 96 4.74 -9.50 -3.53
CA VAL A 96 4.28 -8.43 -2.64
C VAL A 96 3.73 -7.22 -3.42
N ASN A 97 4.39 -6.78 -4.51
CA ASN A 97 3.97 -5.56 -5.19
C ASN A 97 2.86 -5.78 -6.24
N LEU A 98 2.71 -7.00 -6.73
CA LEU A 98 1.79 -7.31 -7.81
C LEU A 98 0.77 -8.40 -7.42
N ASN A 99 1.22 -9.60 -7.02
CA ASN A 99 0.31 -10.72 -6.86
C ASN A 99 -0.70 -10.50 -5.73
N GLN A 100 -0.29 -9.89 -4.59
CA GLN A 100 -1.24 -9.53 -3.54
C GLN A 100 -2.33 -8.57 -4.06
N ILE A 101 -1.98 -7.64 -4.95
CA ILE A 101 -2.97 -6.71 -5.52
C ILE A 101 -3.96 -7.44 -6.41
N LYS A 102 -3.48 -8.37 -7.24
CA LYS A 102 -4.35 -9.24 -8.04
C LYS A 102 -5.28 -10.05 -7.14
N ASP A 103 -4.72 -10.68 -6.09
CA ASP A 103 -5.51 -11.46 -5.12
C ASP A 103 -6.56 -10.60 -4.41
N ILE A 104 -6.27 -9.33 -4.08
CA ILE A 104 -7.26 -8.39 -3.50
C ILE A 104 -8.36 -8.10 -4.52
N VAL A 105 -7.99 -7.70 -5.73
CA VAL A 105 -8.95 -7.31 -6.78
C VAL A 105 -9.89 -8.46 -7.13
N ASP A 106 -9.36 -9.70 -7.21
CA ASP A 106 -10.14 -10.89 -7.59
C ASP A 106 -11.24 -11.24 -6.56
N ILE A 107 -11.12 -10.76 -5.32
CA ILE A 107 -12.09 -11.03 -4.25
C ILE A 107 -12.87 -9.80 -3.81
N LEU A 108 -12.61 -8.64 -4.42
CA LEU A 108 -13.24 -7.38 -4.04
C LEU A 108 -14.72 -7.38 -4.45
N GLU A 109 -15.58 -7.09 -3.48
CA GLU A 109 -17.01 -6.97 -3.73
C GLU A 109 -17.38 -5.59 -4.30
N PRO A 110 -18.49 -5.44 -5.05
CA PRO A 110 -18.86 -4.18 -5.73
C PRO A 110 -19.06 -2.98 -4.79
N ASN A 111 -19.39 -3.21 -3.52
CA ASN A 111 -19.61 -2.18 -2.51
C ASN A 111 -18.32 -1.78 -1.77
N GLN A 112 -17.23 -2.50 -1.96
CA GLN A 112 -15.94 -2.20 -1.35
C GLN A 112 -15.16 -1.19 -2.20
N LYS A 113 -14.25 -0.45 -1.58
CA LYS A 113 -13.38 0.53 -2.23
C LYS A 113 -11.93 0.11 -2.11
N LEU A 114 -11.18 0.14 -3.19
CA LEU A 114 -9.74 -0.06 -3.21
C LEU A 114 -9.05 1.26 -3.52
N VAL A 115 -8.19 1.73 -2.61
CA VAL A 115 -7.39 2.94 -2.82
C VAL A 115 -5.91 2.60 -2.73
N MET A 116 -5.23 2.57 -3.88
CA MET A 116 -3.83 2.19 -3.96
C MET A 116 -2.91 3.41 -4.14
N PRO A 117 -2.12 3.77 -3.12
CA PRO A 117 -0.98 4.66 -3.30
C PRO A 117 0.05 4.00 -4.22
N ASN A 118 0.27 4.65 -5.35
CA ASN A 118 1.14 4.19 -6.42
C ASN A 118 2.32 5.16 -6.60
N THR A 119 3.03 5.13 -7.71
CA THR A 119 4.27 5.87 -7.89
C THR A 119 4.35 6.57 -9.25
N ASN A 120 4.89 7.78 -9.27
CA ASN A 120 5.25 8.48 -10.49
C ASN A 120 6.40 7.81 -11.26
N SER A 121 7.13 6.87 -10.65
CA SER A 121 8.19 6.10 -11.33
C SER A 121 7.69 5.29 -12.52
N GLN A 122 6.38 5.14 -12.68
CA GLN A 122 5.74 4.52 -13.85
C GLN A 122 6.00 5.29 -15.14
N TYR A 123 6.20 6.60 -15.07
CA TYR A 123 6.48 7.42 -16.26
C TYR A 123 7.90 7.31 -16.77
N GLY A 124 8.82 6.73 -15.97
CA GLY A 124 10.23 6.65 -16.29
C GLY A 124 10.92 8.01 -16.28
N SER A 125 11.74 8.28 -17.30
CA SER A 125 12.45 9.55 -17.45
C SER A 125 11.81 10.37 -18.58
N SER A 126 11.37 11.59 -18.26
CA SER A 126 10.84 12.55 -19.23
C SER A 126 11.43 13.94 -18.98
N LYS A 127 11.54 14.74 -20.04
CA LYS A 127 11.88 16.16 -19.97
C LYS A 127 10.64 17.05 -20.01
N ASP A 128 9.50 16.47 -20.35
CA ASP A 128 8.23 17.18 -20.49
C ASP A 128 7.43 17.15 -19.17
N VAL A 129 6.46 18.05 -19.07
CA VAL A 129 5.47 18.02 -17.99
C VAL A 129 4.65 16.75 -18.12
N ILE A 130 4.55 16.01 -17.02
CA ILE A 130 3.84 14.74 -16.96
C ILE A 130 2.45 14.97 -16.36
N THR A 131 1.45 14.39 -17.00
CA THR A 131 0.06 14.31 -16.53
C THR A 131 -0.35 12.83 -16.40
N GLU A 132 -1.56 12.59 -15.90
CA GLU A 132 -2.11 11.23 -15.77
C GLU A 132 -2.25 10.52 -17.13
N ASP A 133 -2.45 11.28 -18.22
CA ASP A 133 -2.58 10.76 -19.60
C ASP A 133 -1.22 10.49 -20.27
N SER A 134 -0.12 10.88 -19.64
CA SER A 134 1.22 10.69 -20.20
C SER A 134 1.56 9.20 -20.31
N PRO A 135 2.30 8.78 -21.37
CA PRO A 135 2.67 7.38 -21.57
C PRO A 135 3.49 6.85 -20.41
N GLN A 136 3.18 5.62 -19.98
CA GLN A 136 3.96 4.92 -18.97
C GLN A 136 5.17 4.24 -19.61
N ASN A 137 6.35 4.43 -19.01
CA ASN A 137 7.61 3.81 -19.42
C ASN A 137 8.43 3.37 -18.20
N PRO A 138 7.94 2.37 -17.43
CA PRO A 138 8.59 1.95 -16.19
C PRO A 138 9.94 1.30 -16.45
N LEU A 139 11.02 1.82 -15.82
CA LEU A 139 12.39 1.38 -16.05
C LEU A 139 12.83 0.29 -15.06
N SER A 140 12.40 0.37 -13.79
CA SER A 140 12.80 -0.58 -12.74
C SER A 140 11.75 -1.67 -12.53
N LEU A 141 12.15 -2.79 -11.90
CA LEU A 141 11.22 -3.85 -11.48
C LEU A 141 10.14 -3.30 -10.55
N TYR A 142 10.51 -2.40 -9.62
CA TYR A 142 9.56 -1.68 -8.78
C TYR A 142 8.48 -0.98 -9.60
N ALA A 143 8.89 -0.15 -10.55
CA ALA A 143 7.96 0.62 -11.37
C ALA A 143 7.09 -0.29 -12.26
N LYS A 144 7.66 -1.36 -12.83
CA LYS A 144 6.94 -2.33 -13.67
C LYS A 144 5.85 -3.05 -12.88
N THR A 145 6.17 -3.56 -11.68
CA THR A 145 5.19 -4.25 -10.84
C THR A 145 4.07 -3.32 -10.37
N LYS A 146 4.39 -2.06 -10.03
CA LYS A 146 3.40 -1.06 -9.64
C LYS A 146 2.53 -0.61 -10.81
N CYS A 147 3.09 -0.50 -12.00
CA CYS A 147 2.36 -0.19 -13.23
C CYS A 147 1.35 -1.30 -13.58
N GLU A 148 1.79 -2.57 -13.57
CA GLU A 148 0.93 -3.72 -13.84
C GLU A 148 -0.20 -3.86 -12.80
N ALA A 149 0.12 -3.66 -11.53
CA ALA A 149 -0.88 -3.67 -10.45
C ALA A 149 -1.95 -2.58 -10.66
N GLU A 150 -1.55 -1.37 -11.05
CA GLU A 150 -2.49 -0.29 -11.36
C GLU A 150 -3.42 -0.65 -12.51
N GLN A 151 -2.87 -1.18 -13.60
CA GLN A 151 -3.70 -1.59 -14.75
C GLN A 151 -4.72 -2.67 -14.35
N TYR A 152 -4.32 -3.61 -13.49
CA TYR A 152 -5.22 -4.64 -12.98
C TYR A 152 -6.38 -4.04 -12.17
N ILE A 153 -6.09 -3.08 -11.28
CA ILE A 153 -7.09 -2.34 -10.51
C ILE A 153 -8.05 -1.56 -11.42
N LEU A 154 -7.49 -0.79 -12.36
CA LEU A 154 -8.31 0.06 -13.25
C LEU A 154 -9.22 -0.77 -14.16
N ASN A 155 -8.74 -1.92 -14.63
CA ASN A 155 -9.55 -2.83 -15.44
C ASN A 155 -10.71 -3.47 -14.67
N SER A 156 -10.61 -3.60 -13.35
CA SER A 156 -11.71 -4.11 -12.52
C SER A 156 -12.84 -3.08 -12.33
N GLY A 157 -12.55 -1.80 -12.55
CA GLY A 157 -13.51 -0.71 -12.36
C GLY A 157 -13.78 -0.34 -10.89
N ASN A 158 -13.14 -0.99 -9.94
CA ASN A 158 -13.49 -0.92 -8.50
C ASN A 158 -12.39 -0.31 -7.62
N GLY A 159 -11.49 0.51 -8.19
CA GLY A 159 -10.39 1.08 -7.43
C GLY A 159 -9.86 2.39 -7.98
N ILE A 160 -9.15 3.09 -7.09
CA ILE A 160 -8.46 4.35 -7.38
C ILE A 160 -6.97 4.16 -7.17
N CYS A 161 -6.16 4.63 -8.10
CA CYS A 161 -4.70 4.63 -7.99
C CYS A 161 -4.17 6.06 -7.94
N LEU A 162 -3.33 6.36 -6.94
CA LEU A 162 -2.73 7.67 -6.72
C LEU A 162 -1.24 7.62 -7.07
N ARG A 163 -0.84 8.18 -8.20
CA ARG A 163 0.57 8.20 -8.66
C ARG A 163 1.36 9.27 -7.91
N LEU A 164 1.75 8.95 -6.69
CA LEU A 164 2.44 9.88 -5.81
C LEU A 164 3.88 10.16 -6.30
N ALA A 165 4.31 11.40 -6.15
CA ALA A 165 5.72 11.77 -6.18
C ALA A 165 6.42 11.30 -4.89
N THR A 166 7.66 11.70 -4.65
CA THR A 166 8.38 11.36 -3.43
C THR A 166 7.65 11.94 -2.21
N VAL A 167 7.08 11.06 -1.39
CA VAL A 167 6.44 11.44 -0.13
C VAL A 167 7.52 11.60 0.93
N PHE A 168 7.53 12.76 1.62
CA PHE A 168 8.51 13.10 2.65
C PHE A 168 7.83 13.75 3.86
N GLY A 169 8.54 13.82 4.98
CA GLY A 169 8.05 14.43 6.23
C GLY A 169 8.26 13.51 7.44
N ALA A 170 7.91 14.02 8.63
CA ALA A 170 8.00 13.26 9.87
C ALA A 170 7.00 12.09 9.91
N SER A 171 7.44 10.97 10.44
CA SER A 171 6.61 9.77 10.62
C SER A 171 7.12 8.97 11.83
N PRO A 172 6.25 8.29 12.59
CA PRO A 172 6.66 7.35 13.63
C PRO A 172 7.61 6.25 13.12
N ARG A 173 7.52 5.94 11.83
CA ARG A 173 8.47 5.06 11.14
C ARG A 173 9.24 5.88 10.10
N MET A 174 10.30 6.56 10.53
CA MET A 174 11.13 7.37 9.63
C MET A 174 11.84 6.55 8.57
N ARG A 175 12.01 7.14 7.40
CA ARG A 175 12.86 6.67 6.31
C ARG A 175 14.10 7.55 6.24
N THR A 176 15.27 6.94 6.44
CA THR A 176 16.56 7.64 6.43
C THR A 176 17.24 7.62 5.05
N ASP A 177 16.62 6.95 4.08
CA ASP A 177 17.06 6.86 2.68
C ASP A 177 16.55 8.01 1.79
N LEU A 178 15.66 8.85 2.33
CA LEU A 178 15.15 10.03 1.64
C LEU A 178 15.97 11.27 2.01
N LEU A 179 16.36 12.05 0.99
CA LEU A 179 17.23 13.22 1.15
C LEU A 179 16.67 14.30 2.10
N VAL A 180 15.36 14.37 2.23
CA VAL A 180 14.64 15.42 3.00
C VAL A 180 14.09 14.93 4.36
N ASN A 181 14.47 13.74 4.78
CA ASN A 181 14.06 13.16 6.07
C ASN A 181 15.21 13.11 7.05
#